data_6cd005012d3c2584a37ea7943d149000
#
_entry.id   6cd005012d3c2584a37ea7943d149000
#
_cell.length_a   1.000
_cell.length_b   1.000
_cell.length_c   1.000
_cell.angle_alpha   90.00
_cell.angle_beta   90.00
_cell.angle_gamma   90.00
#
_symmetry.space_group_name_H-M   'P 1'
#
loop_
_entity.id
_entity.type
_entity.pdbx_description
1 polymer ?
#
loop_
_entity_poly.entity_id
_entity_poly.type
_entity_poly.pdbx_seq_one_letter_code
_entity_poly.pdbx_strand_id
1 'polypeptide(L)'
;MRFFSLRQTSHAVLLSMSASLALTLSAQAATVKPAKAQAPQANAMTAQNNVNRLTPANSTDGIIALVNENAILKSDLIDAITQAQARAQAAGEPIANSAQLQSEVLNALILRELQLSMVKRVGLNPDEAAINQRLSQIAQAEGLTSISALQQRLDAAKPGSYAALRAQLIEDAAIQALQQRQIGNRVRISEQDIDAFLASPEAKRLNQSEYQTIHVRVPYMDDYSRLSEAQRNEALKVAEALRTRLLAPNVDVAEAVAASQGNYPIPLQGGDMGFHKAASLPTELSSEITKLEVGAVSAPLITPEGIDIIKLADKKASDTMLIPQWRTRHILVKVDELQTDALAEQKINDLYEQLRSGADFAGLASTYSDDPGSAGRGGDLDWVSEEDMIGPFEAMMKNTAVGDYSAPFKTQFGWHILKIEGKRQQDVSDQYRRNMARQALYQRLAPQAKEDWLQELRAGAYIQVLG
;
A
#
# COMPACT_ATOMS: atom_id res chain seq x y z
N MET A 1 -10.98 -52.50 10.63
CA MET A 1 -9.78 -53.08 9.99
C MET A 1 -9.71 -52.59 8.56
N ARG A 2 -8.86 -51.66 8.26
CA ARG A 2 -8.08 -51.46 7.03
C ARG A 2 -7.33 -50.14 7.19
N PHE A 3 -6.08 -50.25 7.50
CA PHE A 3 -5.07 -49.17 7.58
C PHE A 3 -4.78 -48.69 6.16
N PHE A 4 -4.89 -47.39 5.91
CA PHE A 4 -4.26 -46.73 4.77
C PHE A 4 -3.04 -45.97 5.28
N SER A 5 -1.87 -46.43 4.92
CA SER A 5 -0.60 -45.79 5.17
C SER A 5 -0.45 -44.58 4.23
N LEU A 6 -0.46 -43.35 4.77
CA LEU A 6 0.03 -42.17 4.07
C LEU A 6 1.56 -42.20 4.05
N ARG A 7 2.12 -42.41 2.88
CA ARG A 7 3.53 -42.13 2.60
C ARG A 7 3.74 -40.60 2.70
N GLN A 8 4.50 -40.18 3.68
CA GLN A 8 5.07 -38.85 3.75
C GLN A 8 6.09 -38.69 2.62
N THR A 9 5.71 -37.96 1.58
CA THR A 9 6.68 -37.36 0.67
C THR A 9 7.14 -36.04 1.32
N SER A 10 8.33 -36.10 1.90
CA SER A 10 9.05 -34.90 2.37
C SER A 10 9.44 -34.05 1.16
N HIS A 11 8.58 -33.14 0.74
CA HIS A 11 8.97 -32.07 -0.15
C HIS A 11 9.59 -31.00 0.74
N ALA A 12 10.90 -30.82 0.60
CA ALA A 12 11.60 -29.66 1.11
C ALA A 12 11.03 -28.42 0.40
N VAL A 13 10.07 -27.78 1.05
CA VAL A 13 9.60 -26.45 0.67
C VAL A 13 10.70 -25.47 1.11
N LEU A 14 11.63 -25.22 0.20
CA LEU A 14 12.62 -24.16 0.31
C LEU A 14 11.86 -22.82 0.33
N LEU A 15 12.04 -22.09 1.41
CA LEU A 15 11.53 -20.76 1.65
C LEU A 15 11.69 -19.85 0.43
N SER A 16 10.63 -19.69 -0.33
CA SER A 16 10.52 -18.59 -1.29
C SER A 16 9.97 -17.37 -0.58
N MET A 17 10.79 -16.71 0.23
CA MET A 17 10.41 -15.41 0.75
C MET A 17 11.19 -14.31 0.06
N SER A 18 10.45 -13.65 -0.76
CA SER A 18 10.70 -12.45 -1.52
C SER A 18 11.31 -11.31 -0.71
N ALA A 19 12.62 -11.16 -0.79
CA ALA A 19 13.16 -9.82 -0.83
C ALA A 19 12.85 -9.31 -2.25
N SER A 20 11.97 -8.32 -2.35
CA SER A 20 11.52 -7.76 -3.62
C SER A 20 12.67 -7.04 -4.30
N LEU A 21 13.46 -7.77 -5.09
CA LEU A 21 14.21 -7.18 -6.17
C LEU A 21 13.21 -7.07 -7.34
N ALA A 22 12.46 -5.97 -7.35
CA ALA A 22 11.62 -5.62 -8.48
C ALA A 22 12.51 -5.24 -9.67
N LEU A 23 12.91 -6.24 -10.45
CA LEU A 23 13.34 -6.04 -11.81
C LEU A 23 12.08 -5.85 -12.65
N THR A 24 11.62 -4.60 -12.76
CA THR A 24 10.63 -4.23 -13.77
C THR A 24 11.32 -4.20 -15.12
N LEU A 25 11.24 -5.29 -15.86
CA LEU A 25 11.52 -5.26 -17.30
C LEU A 25 10.37 -4.49 -17.98
N SER A 26 10.61 -3.22 -18.34
CA SER A 26 9.78 -2.48 -19.27
C SER A 26 10.07 -2.99 -20.68
N ALA A 27 9.22 -3.90 -21.16
CA ALA A 27 9.17 -4.28 -22.56
C ALA A 27 8.56 -3.12 -23.35
N GLN A 28 9.40 -2.32 -24.03
CA GLN A 28 8.94 -1.42 -25.09
C GLN A 28 8.61 -2.25 -26.33
N ALA A 29 7.33 -2.42 -26.61
CA ALA A 29 6.84 -3.01 -27.83
C ALA A 29 7.04 -2.03 -29.01
N ALA A 30 8.06 -2.24 -29.82
CA ALA A 30 8.16 -1.64 -31.15
C ALA A 30 7.37 -2.52 -32.12
N THR A 31 6.30 -1.95 -32.68
CA THR A 31 5.49 -2.58 -33.74
C THR A 31 6.27 -2.63 -35.05
N VAL A 32 6.64 -3.84 -35.49
CA VAL A 32 7.06 -4.11 -36.89
C VAL A 32 6.16 -5.21 -37.45
N LYS A 33 5.55 -4.92 -38.62
CA LYS A 33 4.67 -5.81 -39.40
C LYS A 33 5.41 -7.07 -39.88
N PRO A 34 4.71 -8.21 -40.04
CA PRO A 34 5.37 -9.51 -40.30
C PRO A 34 5.65 -9.71 -41.78
N ALA A 35 6.88 -10.16 -42.08
CA ALA A 35 7.21 -10.84 -43.31
C ALA A 35 7.20 -12.37 -43.08
N LYS A 36 6.47 -13.08 -43.97
CA LYS A 36 6.40 -14.53 -44.02
C LYS A 36 7.76 -15.15 -44.35
N ALA A 37 8.25 -16.08 -43.52
CA ALA A 37 9.21 -17.08 -43.98
C ALA A 37 9.05 -18.37 -43.15
N GLN A 38 9.21 -19.47 -43.88
CA GLN A 38 8.95 -20.85 -43.53
C GLN A 38 9.83 -21.41 -42.39
N ALA A 39 9.26 -22.33 -41.61
CA ALA A 39 9.93 -23.11 -40.59
C ALA A 39 10.99 -24.09 -41.14
N PRO A 40 11.99 -24.38 -40.36
CA PRO A 40 12.46 -25.75 -40.26
C PRO A 40 12.29 -26.34 -38.84
N GLN A 41 11.71 -27.49 -38.80
CA GLN A 41 11.71 -28.36 -37.62
C GLN A 41 13.14 -28.80 -37.31
N ALA A 42 13.61 -28.60 -36.08
CA ALA A 42 14.69 -29.38 -35.50
C ALA A 42 14.75 -29.26 -33.98
N ASN A 43 14.48 -30.38 -33.30
CA ASN A 43 15.05 -30.84 -32.06
C ASN A 43 14.86 -30.03 -30.75
N ALA A 44 13.73 -30.25 -30.13
CA ALA A 44 13.54 -30.07 -28.70
C ALA A 44 14.21 -31.22 -27.94
N MET A 45 15.53 -31.21 -27.77
CA MET A 45 16.25 -32.12 -26.87
C MET A 45 17.70 -31.67 -26.72
N THR A 46 17.99 -30.62 -25.96
CA THR A 46 19.36 -30.36 -25.44
C THR A 46 19.45 -29.20 -24.43
N ALA A 47 18.36 -28.65 -23.95
CA ALA A 47 18.42 -27.50 -23.02
C ALA A 47 18.57 -27.88 -21.51
N GLN A 48 18.45 -29.17 -21.17
CA GLN A 48 18.52 -29.62 -19.76
C GLN A 48 19.92 -30.00 -19.26
N ASN A 49 20.94 -30.08 -20.10
CA ASN A 49 22.24 -30.66 -19.72
C ASN A 49 23.37 -29.66 -19.45
N ASN A 50 23.16 -28.33 -19.54
CA ASN A 50 24.28 -27.39 -19.35
C ASN A 50 24.43 -26.80 -17.94
N VAL A 51 23.43 -26.90 -17.09
CA VAL A 51 23.53 -26.42 -15.70
C VAL A 51 24.35 -27.39 -14.84
N ASN A 52 24.30 -28.69 -15.15
CA ASN A 52 25.05 -29.75 -14.43
C ASN A 52 26.54 -29.83 -14.76
N ARG A 53 27.08 -29.04 -15.70
CA ARG A 53 28.52 -29.01 -16.01
C ARG A 53 29.34 -28.08 -15.14
N LEU A 54 28.72 -27.31 -14.25
CA LEU A 54 29.40 -26.30 -13.45
C LEU A 54 29.91 -26.78 -12.09
N THR A 55 29.62 -28.03 -11.68
CA THR A 55 30.12 -28.56 -10.40
C THR A 55 30.68 -29.97 -10.55
N PRO A 56 32.00 -30.13 -10.64
CA PRO A 56 32.66 -31.38 -10.15
C PRO A 56 32.65 -31.31 -8.61
N ALA A 57 32.32 -32.39 -7.97
CA ALA A 57 32.16 -32.55 -6.52
C ALA A 57 33.41 -32.27 -5.65
N ASN A 58 34.50 -31.77 -6.21
CA ASN A 58 35.78 -31.47 -5.52
C ASN A 58 36.51 -30.24 -6.05
N SER A 59 35.83 -29.22 -6.59
CA SER A 59 36.51 -27.96 -7.00
C SER A 59 36.41 -26.90 -5.91
N THR A 60 37.52 -26.29 -5.57
CA THR A 60 37.61 -25.07 -4.80
C THR A 60 36.66 -24.03 -5.42
N ASP A 61 35.84 -23.37 -4.59
CA ASP A 61 34.92 -22.34 -5.07
C ASP A 61 35.68 -21.21 -5.76
N GLY A 62 35.43 -20.99 -7.04
CA GLY A 62 36.18 -20.04 -7.88
C GLY A 62 35.61 -18.66 -7.80
N ILE A 63 36.47 -17.64 -7.86
CA ILE A 63 36.06 -16.23 -8.01
C ILE A 63 35.59 -16.02 -9.44
N ILE A 64 34.35 -15.51 -9.61
CA ILE A 64 33.77 -15.19 -10.91
C ILE A 64 33.85 -13.70 -11.26
N ALA A 65 33.83 -12.85 -10.24
CA ALA A 65 34.07 -11.41 -10.41
C ALA A 65 34.75 -10.80 -9.18
N LEU A 66 35.54 -9.79 -9.42
CA LEU A 66 36.06 -8.88 -8.39
C LEU A 66 35.34 -7.54 -8.49
N VAL A 67 34.87 -7.04 -7.36
CA VAL A 67 34.15 -5.77 -7.25
C VAL A 67 34.82 -4.95 -6.14
N ASN A 68 35.63 -3.98 -6.51
CA ASN A 68 36.56 -3.29 -5.62
C ASN A 68 37.46 -4.29 -4.86
N GLU A 69 37.31 -4.38 -3.53
CA GLU A 69 38.08 -5.30 -2.67
C GLU A 69 37.33 -6.64 -2.39
N ASN A 70 36.12 -6.81 -2.93
CA ASN A 70 35.26 -7.97 -2.64
C ASN A 70 35.18 -8.90 -3.83
N ALA A 71 35.10 -10.21 -3.55
CA ALA A 71 34.97 -11.25 -4.57
C ALA A 71 33.55 -11.80 -4.60
N ILE A 72 33.02 -12.02 -5.81
CA ILE A 72 31.79 -12.79 -6.03
C ILE A 72 32.22 -14.20 -6.43
N LEU A 73 31.69 -15.20 -5.72
CA LEU A 73 32.04 -16.58 -5.91
C LEU A 73 31.10 -17.27 -6.93
N LYS A 74 31.57 -18.36 -7.50
CA LYS A 74 30.79 -19.16 -8.42
C LYS A 74 29.55 -19.78 -7.75
N SER A 75 29.68 -20.17 -6.48
CA SER A 75 28.56 -20.63 -5.66
C SER A 75 27.47 -19.56 -5.51
N ASP A 76 27.86 -18.30 -5.26
CA ASP A 76 26.92 -17.20 -5.11
C ASP A 76 26.08 -17.01 -6.39
N LEU A 77 26.73 -17.10 -7.55
CA LEU A 77 26.03 -17.01 -8.84
C LEU A 77 25.07 -18.16 -9.07
N ILE A 78 25.49 -19.40 -8.77
CA ILE A 78 24.64 -20.60 -8.94
C ILE A 78 23.41 -20.53 -8.03
N ASP A 79 23.61 -20.15 -6.78
CA ASP A 79 22.52 -20.00 -5.80
C ASP A 79 21.55 -18.89 -6.23
N ALA A 80 22.06 -17.76 -6.69
CA ALA A 80 21.23 -16.65 -7.17
C ALA A 80 20.44 -17.01 -8.45
N ILE A 81 21.05 -17.75 -9.40
CA ILE A 81 20.35 -18.27 -10.59
C ILE A 81 19.22 -19.23 -10.18
N THR A 82 19.51 -20.16 -9.25
CA THR A 82 18.53 -21.13 -8.76
C THR A 82 17.33 -20.41 -8.12
N GLN A 83 17.58 -19.40 -7.31
CA GLN A 83 16.55 -18.58 -6.71
C GLN A 83 15.74 -17.78 -7.76
N ALA A 84 16.41 -17.20 -8.76
CA ALA A 84 15.74 -16.48 -9.84
C ALA A 84 14.81 -17.38 -10.65
N GLN A 85 15.27 -18.59 -10.98
CA GLN A 85 14.45 -19.60 -11.68
C GLN A 85 13.24 -20.03 -10.85
N ALA A 86 13.43 -20.30 -9.56
CA ALA A 86 12.34 -20.68 -8.66
C ALA A 86 11.27 -19.57 -8.57
N ARG A 87 11.68 -18.30 -8.53
CA ARG A 87 10.74 -17.15 -8.52
C ARG A 87 9.97 -17.04 -9.84
N ALA A 88 10.65 -17.14 -10.97
CA ALA A 88 10.01 -17.09 -12.29
C ALA A 88 8.97 -18.21 -12.44
N GLN A 89 9.31 -19.44 -12.00
CA GLN A 89 8.37 -20.55 -11.99
C GLN A 89 7.16 -20.31 -11.10
N ALA A 90 7.36 -19.76 -9.90
CA ALA A 90 6.27 -19.46 -8.98
C ALA A 90 5.36 -18.33 -9.50
N ALA A 91 5.92 -17.38 -10.27
CA ALA A 91 5.18 -16.29 -10.91
C ALA A 91 4.53 -16.69 -12.26
N GLY A 92 4.83 -17.88 -12.78
CA GLY A 92 4.38 -18.31 -14.12
C GLY A 92 5.04 -17.53 -15.26
N GLU A 93 6.21 -16.92 -15.01
CA GLU A 93 6.95 -16.15 -16.00
C GLU A 93 7.87 -17.04 -16.85
N PRO A 94 8.10 -16.68 -18.13
CA PRO A 94 9.03 -17.42 -18.96
C PRO A 94 10.46 -17.25 -18.45
N ILE A 95 11.18 -18.36 -18.30
CA ILE A 95 12.59 -18.34 -17.91
C ILE A 95 13.43 -17.93 -19.11
N ALA A 96 14.22 -16.87 -18.96
CA ALA A 96 15.19 -16.42 -19.96
C ALA A 96 16.18 -17.54 -20.32
N ASN A 97 16.82 -17.48 -21.49
CA ASN A 97 17.85 -18.46 -21.84
C ASN A 97 18.99 -18.42 -20.80
N SER A 98 19.66 -19.56 -20.63
CA SER A 98 20.63 -19.74 -19.53
C SER A 98 21.77 -18.71 -19.54
N ALA A 99 22.26 -18.29 -20.70
CA ALA A 99 23.36 -17.31 -20.82
C ALA A 99 22.90 -15.89 -20.47
N GLN A 100 21.72 -15.50 -20.91
CA GLN A 100 21.12 -14.21 -20.57
C GLN A 100 20.84 -14.10 -19.08
N LEU A 101 20.18 -15.13 -18.51
CA LEU A 101 19.89 -15.17 -17.07
C LEU A 101 21.18 -15.11 -16.23
N GLN A 102 22.23 -15.83 -16.63
CA GLN A 102 23.52 -15.79 -15.96
C GLN A 102 24.12 -14.39 -15.96
N SER A 103 24.08 -13.69 -17.10
CA SER A 103 24.58 -12.32 -17.21
C SER A 103 23.79 -11.34 -16.36
N GLU A 104 22.46 -11.43 -16.38
CA GLU A 104 21.57 -10.57 -15.59
C GLU A 104 21.78 -10.78 -14.10
N VAL A 105 21.87 -12.03 -13.64
CA VAL A 105 22.08 -12.37 -12.23
C VAL A 105 23.46 -11.91 -11.77
N LEU A 106 24.53 -12.12 -12.59
CA LEU A 106 25.86 -11.64 -12.26
C LEU A 106 25.88 -10.10 -12.13
N ASN A 107 25.25 -9.39 -13.04
CA ASN A 107 25.12 -7.93 -12.95
C ASN A 107 24.37 -7.48 -11.68
N ALA A 108 23.33 -8.21 -11.29
CA ALA A 108 22.58 -7.95 -10.06
C ALA A 108 23.45 -8.17 -8.81
N LEU A 109 24.28 -9.23 -8.76
CA LEU A 109 25.22 -9.49 -7.69
C LEU A 109 26.29 -8.41 -7.60
N ILE A 110 26.84 -7.97 -8.72
CA ILE A 110 27.82 -6.86 -8.78
C ILE A 110 27.20 -5.58 -8.20
N LEU A 111 25.99 -5.21 -8.64
CA LEU A 111 25.31 -4.02 -8.12
C LEU A 111 24.98 -4.15 -6.64
N ARG A 112 24.59 -5.34 -6.17
CA ARG A 112 24.35 -5.60 -4.75
C ARG A 112 25.64 -5.36 -3.94
N GLU A 113 26.77 -5.91 -4.38
CA GLU A 113 28.05 -5.77 -3.69
C GLU A 113 28.51 -4.31 -3.63
N LEU A 114 28.34 -3.55 -4.71
CA LEU A 114 28.62 -2.12 -4.72
C LEU A 114 27.77 -1.34 -3.72
N GLN A 115 26.49 -1.66 -3.63
CA GLN A 115 25.59 -1.04 -2.66
C GLN A 115 25.96 -1.40 -1.22
N LEU A 116 26.29 -2.66 -0.94
CA LEU A 116 26.76 -3.11 0.39
C LEU A 116 28.06 -2.44 0.79
N SER A 117 29.01 -2.28 -0.15
CA SER A 117 30.25 -1.53 0.09
C SER A 117 29.95 -0.07 0.45
N MET A 118 28.96 0.54 -0.18
CA MET A 118 28.52 1.90 0.15
C MET A 118 27.80 1.97 1.49
N VAL A 119 26.93 1.00 1.81
CA VAL A 119 26.28 0.88 3.14
C VAL A 119 27.33 0.85 4.25
N LYS A 120 28.35 0.01 4.12
CA LYS A 120 29.47 -0.07 5.07
C LYS A 120 30.20 1.27 5.22
N ARG A 121 30.50 1.95 4.09
CA ARG A 121 31.20 3.24 4.08
C ARG A 121 30.43 4.36 4.78
N VAL A 122 29.10 4.40 4.64
CA VAL A 122 28.26 5.45 5.24
C VAL A 122 27.71 5.07 6.62
N GLY A 123 28.01 3.86 7.11
CA GLY A 123 27.62 3.37 8.44
C GLY A 123 26.12 3.23 8.63
N LEU A 124 25.39 2.81 7.61
CA LEU A 124 23.94 2.59 7.72
C LEU A 124 23.67 1.26 8.44
N ASN A 125 23.01 1.36 9.58
CA ASN A 125 22.52 0.21 10.34
C ASN A 125 20.98 0.21 10.30
N PRO A 126 20.36 -0.90 9.85
CA PRO A 126 18.92 -1.03 9.89
C PRO A 126 18.38 -1.08 11.33
N ASP A 127 17.14 -0.67 11.49
CA ASP A 127 16.44 -0.77 12.76
C ASP A 127 16.14 -2.25 13.11
N GLU A 128 16.63 -2.68 14.26
CA GLU A 128 16.43 -4.02 14.80
C GLU A 128 14.94 -4.35 14.99
N ALA A 129 14.12 -3.38 15.38
CA ALA A 129 12.68 -3.58 15.53
C ALA A 129 12.02 -3.91 14.19
N ALA A 130 12.42 -3.22 13.11
CA ALA A 130 11.93 -3.48 11.76
C ALA A 130 12.35 -4.88 11.26
N ILE A 131 13.58 -5.32 11.55
CA ILE A 131 14.05 -6.67 11.21
C ILE A 131 13.24 -7.74 11.97
N ASN A 132 13.02 -7.55 13.28
CA ASN A 132 12.23 -8.47 14.09
C ASN A 132 10.76 -8.51 13.63
N GLN A 133 10.18 -7.37 13.25
CA GLN A 133 8.84 -7.31 12.67
C GLN A 133 8.77 -8.11 11.36
N ARG A 134 9.77 -7.98 10.48
CA ARG A 134 9.84 -8.74 9.24
C ARG A 134 9.97 -10.24 9.49
N LEU A 135 10.81 -10.67 10.44
CA LEU A 135 10.93 -12.07 10.86
C LEU A 135 9.60 -12.62 11.40
N SER A 136 8.86 -11.81 12.17
CA SER A 136 7.54 -12.18 12.67
C SER A 136 6.52 -12.38 11.54
N GLN A 137 6.53 -11.51 10.53
CA GLN A 137 5.69 -11.65 9.34
C GLN A 137 6.00 -12.93 8.57
N ILE A 138 7.30 -13.25 8.43
CA ILE A 138 7.74 -14.50 7.82
C ILE A 138 7.23 -15.71 8.60
N ALA A 139 7.39 -15.70 9.93
CA ALA A 139 6.89 -16.78 10.79
C ALA A 139 5.38 -16.98 10.61
N GLN A 140 4.60 -15.89 10.63
CA GLN A 140 3.14 -15.94 10.45
C GLN A 140 2.73 -16.48 9.06
N ALA A 141 3.41 -16.05 8.00
CA ALA A 141 3.15 -16.53 6.64
C ALA A 141 3.43 -18.04 6.49
N GLU A 142 4.40 -18.57 7.26
CA GLU A 142 4.71 -19.99 7.36
C GLU A 142 3.81 -20.76 8.37
N GLY A 143 2.80 -20.11 8.93
CA GLY A 143 1.90 -20.70 9.93
C GLY A 143 2.54 -20.92 11.30
N LEU A 144 3.64 -20.21 11.60
CA LEU A 144 4.36 -20.31 12.87
C LEU A 144 3.94 -19.19 13.84
N THR A 145 3.97 -19.47 15.12
CA THR A 145 3.47 -18.55 16.16
C THR A 145 4.52 -17.57 16.69
N SER A 146 5.81 -17.78 16.36
CA SER A 146 6.90 -16.96 16.89
C SER A 146 8.17 -17.02 16.04
N ILE A 147 9.04 -16.01 16.20
CA ILE A 147 10.39 -15.99 15.59
C ILE A 147 11.21 -17.18 16.07
N SER A 148 11.07 -17.61 17.32
CA SER A 148 11.78 -18.77 17.85
C SER A 148 11.36 -20.08 17.15
N ALA A 149 10.07 -20.23 16.84
CA ALA A 149 9.60 -21.38 16.06
C ALA A 149 10.15 -21.36 14.62
N LEU A 150 10.27 -20.17 14.01
CA LEU A 150 10.91 -20.00 12.70
C LEU A 150 12.38 -20.40 12.76
N GLN A 151 13.11 -19.96 13.77
CA GLN A 151 14.51 -20.31 13.96
C GLN A 151 14.68 -21.83 14.09
N GLN A 152 13.92 -22.48 14.97
CA GLN A 152 13.99 -23.94 15.15
C GLN A 152 13.71 -24.69 13.86
N ARG A 153 12.68 -24.28 13.09
CA ARG A 153 12.33 -24.92 11.82
C ARG A 153 13.43 -24.77 10.77
N LEU A 154 14.01 -23.57 10.63
CA LEU A 154 15.06 -23.30 9.66
C LEU A 154 16.36 -24.05 10.01
N ASP A 155 16.79 -24.00 11.27
CA ASP A 155 18.03 -24.61 11.71
C ASP A 155 17.92 -26.14 11.80
N ALA A 156 16.71 -26.70 11.98
CA ALA A 156 16.46 -28.14 11.86
C ALA A 156 16.60 -28.62 10.39
N ALA A 157 16.21 -27.80 9.43
CA ALA A 157 16.39 -28.15 8.01
C ALA A 157 17.85 -28.04 7.56
N LYS A 158 18.54 -26.98 7.97
CA LYS A 158 19.98 -26.77 7.73
C LYS A 158 20.51 -25.84 8.83
N PRO A 159 21.48 -26.29 9.65
CA PRO A 159 22.09 -25.48 10.68
C PRO A 159 22.62 -24.15 10.14
N GLY A 160 22.32 -23.04 10.83
CA GLY A 160 22.71 -21.68 10.44
C GLY A 160 21.79 -20.98 9.44
N SER A 161 20.72 -21.64 8.96
CA SER A 161 19.80 -21.01 7.99
C SER A 161 19.06 -19.81 8.55
N TYR A 162 18.70 -19.81 9.84
CA TYR A 162 18.10 -18.64 10.48
C TYR A 162 19.07 -17.46 10.51
N ALA A 163 20.31 -17.69 10.89
CA ALA A 163 21.35 -16.64 10.92
C ALA A 163 21.57 -16.05 9.52
N ALA A 164 21.62 -16.90 8.49
CA ALA A 164 21.75 -16.48 7.09
C ALA A 164 20.53 -15.64 6.63
N LEU A 165 19.31 -16.07 6.93
CA LEU A 165 18.10 -15.31 6.63
C LEU A 165 18.12 -13.94 7.31
N ARG A 166 18.46 -13.89 8.60
CA ARG A 166 18.54 -12.63 9.35
C ARG A 166 19.59 -11.69 8.77
N ALA A 167 20.79 -12.20 8.44
CA ALA A 167 21.83 -11.41 7.79
C ALA A 167 21.37 -10.85 6.45
N GLN A 168 20.71 -11.64 5.62
CA GLN A 168 20.13 -11.20 4.35
C GLN A 168 19.10 -10.09 4.54
N LEU A 169 18.19 -10.22 5.52
CA LEU A 169 17.20 -9.17 5.82
C LEU A 169 17.85 -7.86 6.27
N ILE A 170 18.93 -7.93 7.05
CA ILE A 170 19.70 -6.76 7.48
C ILE A 170 20.34 -6.07 6.26
N GLU A 171 20.98 -6.82 5.37
CA GLU A 171 21.59 -6.30 4.16
C GLU A 171 20.56 -5.66 3.23
N ASP A 172 19.43 -6.35 2.99
CA ASP A 172 18.35 -5.86 2.12
C ASP A 172 17.73 -4.57 2.67
N ALA A 173 17.50 -4.51 3.99
CA ALA A 173 16.99 -3.29 4.63
C ALA A 173 18.00 -2.14 4.55
N ALA A 174 19.30 -2.42 4.74
CA ALA A 174 20.36 -1.41 4.61
C ALA A 174 20.46 -0.88 3.16
N ILE A 175 20.41 -1.77 2.16
CA ILE A 175 20.39 -1.38 0.75
C ILE A 175 19.16 -0.52 0.45
N GLN A 176 17.99 -0.91 0.93
CA GLN A 176 16.76 -0.16 0.74
C GLN A 176 16.84 1.24 1.35
N ALA A 177 17.36 1.37 2.57
CA ALA A 177 17.57 2.65 3.23
C ALA A 177 18.57 3.52 2.46
N LEU A 178 19.67 2.93 1.96
CA LEU A 178 20.63 3.60 1.10
C LEU A 178 19.97 4.12 -0.18
N GLN A 179 19.21 3.28 -0.87
CA GLN A 179 18.49 3.65 -2.09
C GLN A 179 17.53 4.81 -1.84
N GLN A 180 16.71 4.72 -0.79
CA GLN A 180 15.77 5.80 -0.43
C GLN A 180 16.49 7.11 -0.20
N ARG A 181 17.60 7.10 0.55
CA ARG A 181 18.40 8.30 0.82
C ARG A 181 19.03 8.86 -0.46
N GLN A 182 19.59 8.02 -1.31
CA GLN A 182 20.26 8.44 -2.55
C GLN A 182 19.26 8.99 -3.57
N ILE A 183 18.13 8.32 -3.75
CA ILE A 183 17.08 8.74 -4.67
C ILE A 183 16.39 10.02 -4.15
N GLY A 184 16.06 10.06 -2.86
CA GLY A 184 15.44 11.24 -2.25
C GLY A 184 16.30 12.51 -2.36
N ASN A 185 17.63 12.36 -2.32
CA ASN A 185 18.55 13.49 -2.53
C ASN A 185 18.66 13.94 -4.00
N ARG A 186 18.35 13.07 -4.96
CA ARG A 186 18.44 13.34 -6.41
C ARG A 186 17.14 13.87 -6.99
N VAL A 187 16.01 13.33 -6.54
CA VAL A 187 14.70 13.78 -7.02
C VAL A 187 14.40 15.15 -6.43
N ARG A 188 14.43 16.17 -7.27
CA ARG A 188 14.06 17.54 -6.93
C ARG A 188 12.72 17.86 -7.58
N ILE A 189 11.73 18.18 -6.77
CA ILE A 189 10.39 18.56 -7.21
C ILE A 189 10.15 19.98 -6.70
N SER A 190 10.09 20.93 -7.62
CA SER A 190 9.79 22.32 -7.31
C SER A 190 8.29 22.57 -7.17
N GLU A 191 7.90 23.68 -6.56
CA GLU A 191 6.49 24.10 -6.51
C GLU A 191 5.94 24.34 -7.93
N GLN A 192 6.78 24.79 -8.86
CA GLN A 192 6.40 24.95 -10.27
C GLN A 192 6.09 23.61 -10.95
N ASP A 193 6.84 22.54 -10.66
CA ASP A 193 6.55 21.19 -11.15
C ASP A 193 5.21 20.68 -10.62
N ILE A 194 4.93 20.95 -9.33
CA ILE A 194 3.65 20.61 -8.72
C ILE A 194 2.50 21.37 -9.39
N ASP A 195 2.63 22.68 -9.58
CA ASP A 195 1.60 23.50 -10.24
C ASP A 195 1.36 23.04 -11.68
N ALA A 196 2.43 22.77 -12.43
CA ALA A 196 2.34 22.24 -13.79
C ALA A 196 1.66 20.86 -13.84
N PHE A 197 1.98 19.98 -12.89
CA PHE A 197 1.32 18.69 -12.78
C PHE A 197 -0.17 18.84 -12.47
N LEU A 198 -0.53 19.68 -11.47
CA LEU A 198 -1.93 19.92 -11.09
C LEU A 198 -2.76 20.50 -12.24
N ALA A 199 -2.16 21.30 -13.12
CA ALA A 199 -2.80 21.80 -14.32
C ALA A 199 -2.97 20.74 -15.43
N SER A 200 -2.26 19.62 -15.35
CA SER A 200 -2.21 18.59 -16.39
C SER A 200 -3.51 17.78 -16.50
N PRO A 201 -3.79 17.18 -17.69
CA PRO A 201 -4.90 16.24 -17.83
C PRO A 201 -4.80 15.01 -16.93
N GLU A 202 -3.58 14.60 -16.57
CA GLU A 202 -3.31 13.49 -15.68
C GLU A 202 -3.81 13.79 -14.26
N ALA A 203 -3.46 14.93 -13.69
CA ALA A 203 -3.94 15.36 -12.39
C ALA A 203 -5.46 15.53 -12.36
N LYS A 204 -6.05 16.09 -13.42
CA LYS A 204 -7.51 16.19 -13.55
C LYS A 204 -8.20 14.83 -13.51
N ARG A 205 -7.59 13.79 -14.08
CA ARG A 205 -8.12 12.41 -13.99
C ARG A 205 -7.95 11.80 -12.60
N LEU A 206 -6.86 12.11 -11.90
CA LEU A 206 -6.64 11.65 -10.54
C LEU A 206 -7.61 12.31 -9.55
N ASN A 207 -7.96 13.57 -9.81
CA ASN A 207 -8.86 14.39 -8.97
C ASN A 207 -10.34 14.29 -9.39
N GLN A 208 -10.76 13.26 -10.12
CA GLN A 208 -12.17 13.06 -10.43
C GLN A 208 -12.92 12.54 -9.20
N SER A 209 -14.10 13.11 -8.96
CA SER A 209 -15.02 12.64 -7.94
C SER A 209 -15.30 11.14 -8.13
N GLU A 210 -15.41 10.43 -7.02
CA GLU A 210 -15.88 9.05 -7.01
C GLU A 210 -17.37 9.04 -6.68
N TYR A 211 -18.09 8.21 -7.40
CA TYR A 211 -19.53 8.08 -7.34
C TYR A 211 -19.87 6.68 -6.86
N GLN A 212 -20.64 6.58 -5.75
CA GLN A 212 -21.26 5.31 -5.36
C GLN A 212 -22.53 5.17 -6.15
N THR A 213 -22.59 4.19 -7.04
CA THR A 213 -23.74 3.99 -7.92
C THR A 213 -24.42 2.66 -7.68
N ILE A 214 -25.75 2.70 -7.72
CA ILE A 214 -26.57 1.51 -7.89
C ILE A 214 -26.97 1.49 -9.36
N HIS A 215 -26.53 0.47 -10.07
CA HIS A 215 -26.83 0.28 -11.49
C HIS A 215 -27.56 -1.03 -11.69
N VAL A 216 -28.76 -0.96 -12.23
CA VAL A 216 -29.59 -2.15 -12.52
C VAL A 216 -30.10 -2.07 -13.95
N ARG A 217 -29.90 -3.15 -14.68
CA ARG A 217 -30.38 -3.33 -16.05
C ARG A 217 -31.60 -4.24 -16.07
N VAL A 218 -32.58 -3.83 -16.81
CA VAL A 218 -33.71 -4.67 -17.26
C VAL A 218 -33.37 -5.20 -18.65
N PRO A 219 -32.88 -6.46 -18.79
CA PRO A 219 -32.43 -6.98 -20.08
C PRO A 219 -33.57 -7.19 -21.04
N TYR A 220 -33.35 -7.06 -22.33
CA TYR A 220 -34.33 -7.41 -23.35
C TYR A 220 -34.42 -8.93 -23.59
N MET A 221 -35.57 -9.40 -24.07
CA MET A 221 -35.80 -10.81 -24.39
C MET A 221 -35.15 -11.24 -25.72
N ASP A 222 -34.83 -10.29 -26.60
CA ASP A 222 -34.19 -10.48 -27.91
C ASP A 222 -33.47 -9.18 -28.29
N ASP A 223 -32.79 -9.16 -29.44
CA ASP A 223 -32.24 -7.93 -29.99
C ASP A 223 -33.29 -6.81 -30.08
N TYR A 224 -32.90 -5.61 -29.68
CA TYR A 224 -33.81 -4.45 -29.65
C TYR A 224 -34.61 -4.24 -30.94
N SER A 225 -33.99 -4.52 -32.10
CA SER A 225 -34.59 -4.39 -33.43
C SER A 225 -35.72 -5.40 -33.71
N ARG A 226 -35.72 -6.54 -32.98
CA ARG A 226 -36.70 -7.65 -33.13
C ARG A 226 -37.83 -7.59 -32.13
N LEU A 227 -37.71 -6.75 -31.09
CA LEU A 227 -38.73 -6.64 -30.07
C LEU A 227 -40.01 -6.02 -30.62
N SER A 228 -41.14 -6.61 -30.27
CA SER A 228 -42.45 -6.01 -30.48
C SER A 228 -42.64 -4.78 -29.57
N GLU A 229 -43.53 -3.89 -29.92
CA GLU A 229 -43.90 -2.74 -29.08
C GLU A 229 -44.39 -3.15 -27.68
N ALA A 230 -45.15 -4.23 -27.60
CA ALA A 230 -45.62 -4.78 -26.33
C ALA A 230 -44.44 -5.19 -25.42
N GLN A 231 -43.40 -5.86 -25.95
CA GLN A 231 -42.24 -6.27 -25.20
C GLN A 231 -41.36 -5.10 -24.73
N ARG A 232 -41.23 -4.06 -25.57
CA ARG A 232 -40.53 -2.81 -25.17
C ARG A 232 -41.26 -2.10 -24.05
N ASN A 233 -42.60 -2.01 -24.14
CA ASN A 233 -43.42 -1.39 -23.12
C ASN A 233 -43.42 -2.18 -21.81
N GLU A 234 -43.34 -3.51 -21.86
CA GLU A 234 -43.23 -4.34 -20.67
C GLU A 234 -41.87 -4.10 -19.96
N ALA A 235 -40.76 -4.11 -20.68
CA ALA A 235 -39.46 -3.80 -20.13
C ALA A 235 -39.40 -2.37 -19.51
N LEU A 236 -40.03 -1.41 -20.18
CA LEU A 236 -40.10 -0.03 -19.69
C LEU A 236 -40.91 0.07 -18.39
N LYS A 237 -42.03 -0.63 -18.27
CA LYS A 237 -42.82 -0.69 -17.04
C LYS A 237 -42.03 -1.25 -15.86
N VAL A 238 -41.24 -2.31 -16.10
CA VAL A 238 -40.34 -2.88 -15.07
C VAL A 238 -39.29 -1.89 -14.66
N ALA A 239 -38.65 -1.18 -15.62
CA ALA A 239 -37.66 -0.16 -15.35
C ALA A 239 -38.23 1.02 -14.55
N GLU A 240 -39.42 1.49 -14.88
CA GLU A 240 -40.09 2.56 -14.13
C GLU A 240 -40.54 2.12 -12.72
N ALA A 241 -40.98 0.88 -12.56
CA ALA A 241 -41.29 0.32 -11.25
C ALA A 241 -40.02 0.23 -10.38
N LEU A 242 -38.91 -0.22 -10.96
CA LEU A 242 -37.61 -0.25 -10.29
C LEU A 242 -37.15 1.16 -9.91
N ARG A 243 -37.21 2.12 -10.86
CA ARG A 243 -36.88 3.52 -10.62
C ARG A 243 -37.63 4.09 -9.43
N THR A 244 -38.96 3.87 -9.40
CA THR A 244 -39.82 4.35 -8.32
C THR A 244 -39.43 3.78 -6.96
N ARG A 245 -39.04 2.51 -6.89
CA ARG A 245 -38.57 1.89 -5.63
C ARG A 245 -37.21 2.42 -5.21
N LEU A 246 -36.29 2.60 -6.16
CA LEU A 246 -34.96 3.12 -5.89
C LEU A 246 -34.96 4.59 -5.40
N LEU A 247 -36.02 5.36 -5.64
CA LEU A 247 -36.14 6.73 -5.09
C LEU A 247 -36.33 6.76 -3.58
N ALA A 248 -36.75 5.65 -2.96
CA ALA A 248 -36.92 5.60 -1.51
C ALA A 248 -35.56 5.85 -0.78
N PRO A 249 -35.56 6.62 0.32
CA PRO A 249 -34.38 6.76 1.15
C PRO A 249 -34.04 5.41 1.81
N ASN A 250 -32.74 5.10 1.93
CA ASN A 250 -32.22 3.86 2.54
C ASN A 250 -32.84 2.56 1.97
N VAL A 251 -33.11 2.54 0.67
CA VAL A 251 -33.69 1.38 0.00
C VAL A 251 -32.73 0.17 0.04
N ASP A 252 -33.28 -0.99 0.39
CA ASP A 252 -32.60 -2.26 0.12
C ASP A 252 -32.65 -2.54 -1.38
N VAL A 253 -31.49 -2.51 -2.02
CA VAL A 253 -31.37 -2.66 -3.48
C VAL A 253 -31.81 -4.06 -3.93
N ALA A 254 -31.46 -5.10 -3.18
CA ALA A 254 -31.80 -6.47 -3.52
C ALA A 254 -33.32 -6.68 -3.43
N GLU A 255 -33.97 -6.12 -2.40
CA GLU A 255 -35.42 -6.15 -2.24
C GLU A 255 -36.11 -5.36 -3.35
N ALA A 256 -35.62 -4.16 -3.69
CA ALA A 256 -36.16 -3.33 -4.76
C ALA A 256 -36.07 -4.02 -6.12
N VAL A 257 -34.95 -4.68 -6.42
CA VAL A 257 -34.76 -5.48 -7.63
C VAL A 257 -35.72 -6.66 -7.66
N ALA A 258 -35.76 -7.45 -6.60
CA ALA A 258 -36.67 -8.62 -6.49
C ALA A 258 -38.14 -8.23 -6.62
N ALA A 259 -38.58 -7.17 -5.96
CA ALA A 259 -39.94 -6.66 -6.03
C ALA A 259 -40.30 -6.06 -7.41
N SER A 260 -39.31 -5.59 -8.17
CA SER A 260 -39.51 -5.06 -9.53
C SER A 260 -39.47 -6.13 -10.61
N GLN A 261 -38.84 -7.27 -10.33
CA GLN A 261 -38.79 -8.43 -11.23
C GLN A 261 -40.20 -8.91 -11.64
N GLY A 262 -41.11 -9.03 -10.70
CA GLY A 262 -42.47 -9.49 -10.93
C GLY A 262 -42.50 -10.76 -11.79
N ASN A 263 -43.29 -10.72 -12.87
CA ASN A 263 -43.38 -11.81 -13.86
C ASN A 263 -42.46 -11.59 -15.08
N TYR A 264 -41.56 -10.62 -15.03
CA TYR A 264 -40.62 -10.37 -16.14
C TYR A 264 -39.72 -11.59 -16.35
N PRO A 265 -39.61 -12.14 -17.58
CA PRO A 265 -39.06 -13.49 -17.78
C PRO A 265 -37.53 -13.55 -17.66
N ILE A 266 -36.83 -12.41 -17.76
CA ILE A 266 -35.39 -12.35 -17.66
C ILE A 266 -34.97 -11.71 -16.32
N PRO A 267 -34.09 -12.31 -15.55
CA PRO A 267 -33.63 -11.71 -14.30
C PRO A 267 -33.00 -10.32 -14.51
N LEU A 268 -33.39 -9.35 -13.67
CA LEU A 268 -32.75 -8.07 -13.62
C LEU A 268 -31.28 -8.23 -13.20
N GLN A 269 -30.38 -7.44 -13.81
CA GLN A 269 -28.94 -7.55 -13.60
C GLN A 269 -28.37 -6.29 -12.96
N GLY A 270 -27.43 -6.45 -12.04
CA GLY A 270 -26.74 -5.34 -11.38
C GLY A 270 -27.04 -5.24 -9.89
N GLY A 271 -26.76 -4.08 -9.32
CA GLY A 271 -26.89 -3.80 -7.89
C GLY A 271 -26.01 -2.61 -7.48
N ASP A 272 -25.55 -2.61 -6.22
CA ASP A 272 -24.57 -1.61 -5.73
C ASP A 272 -23.19 -1.91 -6.32
N MET A 273 -22.65 -0.94 -7.06
CA MET A 273 -21.34 -1.04 -7.73
C MET A 273 -20.21 -0.48 -6.87
N GLY A 274 -20.52 0.04 -5.68
CA GLY A 274 -19.56 0.74 -4.83
C GLY A 274 -19.08 2.06 -5.42
N PHE A 275 -17.97 2.57 -4.88
CA PHE A 275 -17.36 3.82 -5.35
C PHE A 275 -16.47 3.58 -6.57
N HIS A 276 -16.67 4.38 -7.62
CA HIS A 276 -15.84 4.38 -8.83
C HIS A 276 -15.82 5.76 -9.50
N LYS A 277 -14.80 6.01 -10.30
CA LYS A 277 -14.70 7.24 -11.08
C LYS A 277 -15.65 7.18 -12.27
N ALA A 278 -16.25 8.32 -12.65
CA ALA A 278 -17.12 8.39 -13.82
C ALA A 278 -16.45 7.85 -15.11
N ALA A 279 -15.15 8.11 -15.28
CA ALA A 279 -14.38 7.66 -16.44
C ALA A 279 -14.21 6.13 -16.54
N SER A 280 -14.51 5.36 -15.48
CA SER A 280 -14.48 3.89 -15.52
C SER A 280 -15.80 3.27 -16.02
N LEU A 281 -16.82 4.09 -16.24
CA LEU A 281 -18.12 3.66 -16.76
C LEU A 281 -18.20 3.87 -18.28
N PRO A 282 -19.10 3.14 -18.97
CA PRO A 282 -19.51 3.46 -20.33
C PRO A 282 -19.94 4.93 -20.46
N THR A 283 -19.68 5.55 -21.60
CA THR A 283 -19.84 7.00 -21.82
C THR A 283 -21.25 7.49 -21.48
N GLU A 284 -22.27 6.73 -21.86
CA GLU A 284 -23.68 7.04 -21.62
C GLU A 284 -24.00 7.08 -20.12
N LEU A 285 -23.55 6.07 -19.36
CA LEU A 285 -23.73 5.98 -17.92
C LEU A 285 -22.91 7.06 -17.20
N SER A 286 -21.68 7.29 -17.63
CA SER A 286 -20.78 8.34 -17.09
C SER A 286 -21.38 9.73 -17.25
N SER A 287 -21.96 10.02 -18.42
CA SER A 287 -22.59 11.31 -18.67
C SER A 287 -23.84 11.54 -17.82
N GLU A 288 -24.59 10.48 -17.53
CA GLU A 288 -25.80 10.58 -16.72
C GLU A 288 -25.49 10.73 -15.24
N ILE A 289 -24.59 9.88 -14.70
CA ILE A 289 -24.24 9.91 -13.27
C ILE A 289 -23.67 11.27 -12.82
N THR A 290 -22.93 11.96 -13.70
CA THR A 290 -22.34 13.26 -13.38
C THR A 290 -23.36 14.39 -13.26
N LYS A 291 -24.59 14.20 -13.78
CA LYS A 291 -25.70 15.18 -13.71
C LYS A 291 -26.59 14.93 -12.50
N LEU A 292 -26.54 13.72 -11.90
CA LEU A 292 -27.40 13.37 -10.79
C LEU A 292 -26.91 14.01 -9.48
N GLU A 293 -27.86 14.42 -8.65
CA GLU A 293 -27.62 14.73 -7.24
C GLU A 293 -27.63 13.46 -6.39
N VAL A 294 -26.97 13.51 -5.22
CA VAL A 294 -26.94 12.37 -4.30
C VAL A 294 -28.37 12.00 -3.87
N GLY A 295 -28.71 10.73 -3.99
CA GLY A 295 -30.04 10.19 -3.77
C GLY A 295 -30.94 10.15 -5.01
N ALA A 296 -30.58 10.88 -6.09
CA ALA A 296 -31.36 10.90 -7.32
C ALA A 296 -31.22 9.62 -8.14
N VAL A 297 -32.26 9.31 -8.94
CA VAL A 297 -32.33 8.15 -9.84
C VAL A 297 -32.54 8.66 -11.27
N SER A 298 -31.80 8.12 -12.23
CA SER A 298 -31.92 8.48 -13.64
C SER A 298 -33.32 8.21 -14.20
N ALA A 299 -33.65 8.84 -15.32
CA ALA A 299 -34.68 8.32 -16.22
C ALA A 299 -34.22 6.95 -16.77
N PRO A 300 -35.14 6.11 -17.26
CA PRO A 300 -34.80 4.87 -17.95
C PRO A 300 -33.88 5.15 -19.16
N LEU A 301 -32.68 4.57 -19.18
CA LEU A 301 -31.69 4.71 -20.25
C LEU A 301 -31.82 3.52 -21.18
N ILE A 302 -32.34 3.77 -22.39
CA ILE A 302 -32.54 2.74 -23.40
C ILE A 302 -31.20 2.45 -24.07
N THR A 303 -30.72 1.21 -23.94
CA THR A 303 -29.51 0.69 -24.58
C THR A 303 -29.84 -0.45 -25.53
N PRO A 304 -28.95 -0.92 -26.38
CA PRO A 304 -29.19 -2.10 -27.24
C PRO A 304 -29.45 -3.38 -26.45
N GLU A 305 -28.94 -3.48 -25.24
CA GLU A 305 -28.93 -4.70 -24.38
C GLU A 305 -30.08 -4.72 -23.37
N GLY A 306 -30.70 -3.58 -23.10
CA GLY A 306 -31.74 -3.45 -22.06
C GLY A 306 -32.02 -2.00 -21.69
N ILE A 307 -32.73 -1.83 -20.60
CA ILE A 307 -33.01 -0.52 -20.01
C ILE A 307 -32.24 -0.41 -18.70
N ASP A 308 -31.32 0.56 -18.65
CA ASP A 308 -30.50 0.82 -17.48
C ASP A 308 -31.14 1.88 -16.58
N ILE A 309 -31.16 1.61 -15.26
CA ILE A 309 -31.51 2.55 -14.20
C ILE A 309 -30.30 2.75 -13.31
N ILE A 310 -29.94 4.01 -13.05
CA ILE A 310 -28.81 4.38 -12.21
C ILE A 310 -29.32 5.26 -11.06
N LYS A 311 -28.91 4.92 -9.83
CA LYS A 311 -29.05 5.81 -8.68
C LYS A 311 -27.66 6.27 -8.24
N LEU A 312 -27.49 7.57 -8.00
CA LEU A 312 -26.33 8.09 -7.28
C LEU A 312 -26.58 7.94 -5.78
N ALA A 313 -25.98 6.91 -5.17
CA ALA A 313 -26.16 6.66 -3.75
C ALA A 313 -25.34 7.62 -2.88
N ASP A 314 -24.09 7.90 -3.29
CA ASP A 314 -23.20 8.85 -2.61
C ASP A 314 -22.17 9.41 -3.61
N LYS A 315 -21.55 10.53 -3.25
CA LYS A 315 -20.50 11.19 -4.04
C LYS A 315 -19.40 11.66 -3.13
N LYS A 316 -18.22 11.09 -3.30
CA LYS A 316 -17.00 11.64 -2.70
C LYS A 316 -16.46 12.73 -3.61
N ALA A 317 -16.58 13.97 -3.17
CA ALA A 317 -15.93 15.08 -3.86
C ALA A 317 -14.42 14.88 -3.73
N SER A 318 -13.71 14.81 -4.86
CA SER A 318 -12.24 14.72 -4.84
C SER A 318 -11.59 16.04 -4.46
N ASP A 319 -12.36 17.14 -4.48
CA ASP A 319 -11.81 18.47 -4.38
C ASP A 319 -11.82 19.07 -2.96
N THR A 320 -12.54 18.43 -2.03
CA THR A 320 -12.64 18.95 -0.66
C THR A 320 -12.23 17.90 0.36
N MET A 321 -11.13 18.14 1.04
CA MET A 321 -10.67 17.33 2.17
C MET A 321 -10.77 18.16 3.43
N LEU A 322 -11.81 17.90 4.23
CA LEU A 322 -12.02 18.53 5.51
C LEU A 322 -11.54 17.61 6.61
N ILE A 323 -10.64 18.08 7.45
CA ILE A 323 -10.19 17.36 8.63
C ILE A 323 -10.71 18.03 9.89
N PRO A 324 -11.21 17.27 10.87
CA PRO A 324 -11.63 17.82 12.14
C PRO A 324 -10.39 18.27 12.92
N GLN A 325 -10.47 19.46 13.52
CA GLN A 325 -9.45 19.98 14.42
C GLN A 325 -10.09 20.43 15.72
N TRP A 326 -9.34 20.27 16.82
CA TRP A 326 -9.73 20.66 18.16
C TRP A 326 -8.74 21.71 18.68
N ARG A 327 -9.25 22.84 19.16
CA ARG A 327 -8.43 23.78 19.91
C ARG A 327 -8.29 23.25 21.32
N THR A 328 -7.09 22.83 21.66
CA THR A 328 -6.83 22.01 22.84
C THR A 328 -5.82 22.69 23.76
N ARG A 329 -6.11 22.70 25.06
CA ARG A 329 -5.11 22.94 26.10
C ARG A 329 -4.84 21.67 26.85
N HIS A 330 -3.64 21.53 27.43
CA HIS A 330 -3.34 20.41 28.30
C HIS A 330 -2.45 20.78 29.47
N ILE A 331 -2.49 19.95 30.51
CA ILE A 331 -1.56 19.91 31.62
C ILE A 331 -0.89 18.56 31.57
N LEU A 332 0.43 18.53 31.55
CA LEU A 332 1.25 17.31 31.63
C LEU A 332 1.94 17.25 32.98
N VAL A 333 1.85 16.12 33.65
CA VAL A 333 2.69 15.77 34.81
C VAL A 333 3.55 14.57 34.38
N LYS A 334 4.84 14.80 34.17
CA LYS A 334 5.79 13.77 33.72
C LYS A 334 6.04 12.71 34.78
N VAL A 335 6.39 11.52 34.33
CA VAL A 335 6.91 10.43 35.17
C VAL A 335 8.40 10.31 34.88
N ASP A 336 9.24 10.47 35.91
CA ASP A 336 10.68 10.36 35.81
C ASP A 336 11.29 9.74 37.11
N GLU A 337 12.62 9.77 37.23
CA GLU A 337 13.31 9.21 38.40
C GLU A 337 12.97 9.91 39.71
N LEU A 338 12.59 11.18 39.69
CA LEU A 338 12.24 12.00 40.86
C LEU A 338 10.75 12.00 41.14
N GLN A 339 9.94 11.85 40.11
CA GLN A 339 8.48 11.87 40.13
C GLN A 339 7.93 10.52 39.70
N THR A 340 7.75 9.62 40.63
CA THR A 340 7.21 8.29 40.37
C THR A 340 5.80 8.37 39.78
N ASP A 341 5.36 7.30 39.16
CA ASP A 341 4.02 7.21 38.55
C ASP A 341 2.89 7.55 39.55
N ALA A 342 2.99 6.99 40.80
CA ALA A 342 2.01 7.26 41.80
C ALA A 342 1.98 8.74 42.28
N LEU A 343 3.14 9.39 42.36
CA LEU A 343 3.22 10.82 42.73
C LEU A 343 2.68 11.68 41.60
N ALA A 344 2.96 11.34 40.31
CA ALA A 344 2.44 12.04 39.18
C ALA A 344 0.91 11.89 39.06
N GLU A 345 0.38 10.68 39.34
CA GLU A 345 -1.06 10.42 39.38
C GLU A 345 -1.73 11.22 40.50
N GLN A 346 -1.15 11.25 41.70
CA GLN A 346 -1.67 12.07 42.78
C GLN A 346 -1.68 13.55 42.41
N LYS A 347 -0.57 14.10 41.90
CA LYS A 347 -0.45 15.50 41.51
C LYS A 347 -1.49 15.88 40.42
N ILE A 348 -1.69 15.06 39.41
CA ILE A 348 -2.66 15.36 38.34
C ILE A 348 -4.10 15.29 38.89
N ASN A 349 -4.41 14.37 39.81
CA ASN A 349 -5.72 14.30 40.46
C ASN A 349 -5.99 15.52 41.32
N ASP A 350 -4.99 16.01 42.07
CA ASP A 350 -5.11 17.24 42.87
C ASP A 350 -5.39 18.47 41.96
N LEU A 351 -4.75 18.53 40.81
CA LEU A 351 -5.02 19.58 39.82
C LEU A 351 -6.43 19.44 39.23
N TYR A 352 -6.88 18.23 38.99
CA TYR A 352 -8.23 17.96 38.51
C TYR A 352 -9.30 18.41 39.51
N GLU A 353 -9.11 18.16 40.80
CA GLU A 353 -10.03 18.64 41.84
C GLU A 353 -10.04 20.17 41.96
N GLN A 354 -8.88 20.83 41.77
CA GLN A 354 -8.84 22.27 41.68
C GLN A 354 -9.65 22.83 40.48
N LEU A 355 -9.52 22.18 39.28
CA LEU A 355 -10.33 22.52 38.12
C LEU A 355 -11.82 22.35 38.40
N ARG A 356 -12.21 21.26 39.04
CA ARG A 356 -13.60 21.03 39.49
C ARG A 356 -14.12 22.07 40.47
N SER A 357 -13.23 22.65 41.21
CA SER A 357 -13.54 23.75 42.18
C SER A 357 -13.55 25.12 41.53
N GLY A 358 -13.34 25.19 40.18
CA GLY A 358 -13.43 26.43 39.42
C GLY A 358 -12.09 27.17 39.20
N ALA A 359 -10.96 26.51 39.46
CA ALA A 359 -9.65 27.10 39.16
C ALA A 359 -9.45 27.30 37.65
N ASP A 360 -8.68 28.34 37.28
CA ASP A 360 -8.37 28.65 35.92
C ASP A 360 -7.41 27.58 35.32
N PHE A 361 -7.82 26.96 34.20
CA PHE A 361 -7.03 25.95 33.53
C PHE A 361 -5.67 26.47 33.05
N ALA A 362 -5.65 27.66 32.46
CA ALA A 362 -4.44 28.25 31.91
C ALA A 362 -3.43 28.61 33.01
N GLY A 363 -3.93 29.11 34.16
CA GLY A 363 -3.11 29.39 35.31
C GLY A 363 -2.48 28.15 35.93
N LEU A 364 -3.25 27.04 36.05
CA LEU A 364 -2.73 25.76 36.52
C LEU A 364 -1.73 25.16 35.53
N ALA A 365 -2.02 25.22 34.24
CA ALA A 365 -1.10 24.74 33.21
C ALA A 365 0.23 25.51 33.25
N SER A 366 0.19 26.82 33.35
CA SER A 366 1.41 27.67 33.41
C SER A 366 2.26 27.40 34.65
N THR A 367 1.63 26.98 35.75
CA THR A 367 2.32 26.78 37.02
C THR A 367 2.83 25.36 37.22
N TYR A 368 2.07 24.38 36.76
CA TYR A 368 2.28 22.97 37.13
C TYR A 368 2.53 22.02 35.95
N SER A 369 2.33 22.47 34.71
CA SER A 369 2.57 21.60 33.55
C SER A 369 4.05 21.41 33.31
N ASP A 370 4.47 20.17 33.14
CA ASP A 370 5.83 19.79 32.81
C ASP A 370 6.07 19.78 31.27
N ASP A 371 5.11 20.27 30.46
CA ASP A 371 5.30 20.45 29.03
C ASP A 371 5.96 21.81 28.69
N PRO A 372 7.25 21.81 28.31
CA PRO A 372 7.95 23.10 28.03
C PRO A 372 7.40 23.80 26.78
N GLY A 373 6.71 23.05 25.90
CA GLY A 373 6.17 23.59 24.64
C GLY A 373 4.91 24.44 24.82
N SER A 374 4.08 24.11 25.82
CA SER A 374 2.76 24.76 26.00
C SER A 374 2.56 25.39 27.38
N ALA A 375 3.27 24.98 28.41
CA ALA A 375 3.06 25.49 29.79
C ALA A 375 3.08 27.02 29.85
N GLY A 376 4.09 27.68 29.26
CA GLY A 376 4.20 29.14 29.23
C GLY A 376 3.06 29.87 28.48
N ARG A 377 2.26 29.13 27.70
CA ARG A 377 1.05 29.61 27.02
C ARG A 377 -0.24 29.12 27.69
N GLY A 378 -0.19 28.72 28.96
CA GLY A 378 -1.35 28.16 29.67
C GLY A 378 -1.81 26.81 29.11
N GLY A 379 -0.86 25.98 28.65
CA GLY A 379 -1.12 24.67 28.08
C GLY A 379 -1.65 24.66 26.65
N ASP A 380 -1.67 25.81 25.95
CA ASP A 380 -2.26 25.94 24.61
C ASP A 380 -1.44 25.22 23.54
N LEU A 381 -2.06 24.20 22.93
CA LEU A 381 -1.52 23.42 21.81
C LEU A 381 -2.00 23.94 20.45
N ASP A 382 -2.84 25.02 20.45
CA ASP A 382 -3.50 25.54 19.27
C ASP A 382 -4.49 24.53 18.65
N TRP A 383 -4.72 24.58 17.34
CA TRP A 383 -5.57 23.65 16.61
C TRP A 383 -4.81 22.39 16.25
N VAL A 384 -5.22 21.26 16.80
CA VAL A 384 -4.60 19.94 16.57
C VAL A 384 -5.57 18.98 15.89
N SER A 385 -5.05 18.12 15.02
CA SER A 385 -5.79 17.07 14.31
C SER A 385 -5.60 15.73 14.98
N GLU A 386 -6.35 14.71 14.58
CA GLU A 386 -6.23 13.35 15.11
C GLU A 386 -4.80 12.79 14.93
N GLU A 387 -4.23 12.94 13.74
CA GLU A 387 -2.90 12.41 13.42
C GLU A 387 -1.73 13.13 14.12
N ASP A 388 -1.98 14.31 14.71
CA ASP A 388 -0.95 15.06 15.43
C ASP A 388 -0.70 14.52 16.84
N MET A 389 -1.61 13.66 17.36
CA MET A 389 -1.62 13.22 18.74
C MET A 389 -1.44 11.69 18.85
N ILE A 390 -0.81 11.26 19.95
CA ILE A 390 -0.72 9.82 20.27
C ILE A 390 -2.08 9.26 20.68
N GLY A 391 -2.33 7.98 20.39
CA GLY A 391 -3.63 7.33 20.50
C GLY A 391 -4.44 7.62 21.79
N PRO A 392 -3.87 7.48 23.03
CA PRO A 392 -4.61 7.79 24.24
C PRO A 392 -5.02 9.28 24.36
N PHE A 393 -4.17 10.21 23.88
CA PHE A 393 -4.49 11.63 23.89
C PHE A 393 -5.56 11.94 22.84
N GLU A 394 -5.44 11.40 21.64
CA GLU A 394 -6.43 11.50 20.56
C GLU A 394 -7.80 11.01 21.02
N ALA A 395 -7.86 9.81 21.62
CA ALA A 395 -9.12 9.23 22.10
C ALA A 395 -9.81 10.15 23.13
N MET A 396 -9.04 10.72 24.06
CA MET A 396 -9.58 11.63 25.07
C MET A 396 -10.03 12.97 24.45
N MET A 397 -9.26 13.51 23.50
CA MET A 397 -9.60 14.72 22.76
C MET A 397 -10.93 14.59 22.00
N LYS A 398 -11.16 13.44 21.36
CA LYS A 398 -12.41 13.18 20.60
C LYS A 398 -13.63 13.03 21.51
N ASN A 399 -13.44 12.49 22.72
CA ASN A 399 -14.52 12.21 23.67
C ASN A 399 -14.85 13.37 24.62
N THR A 400 -13.99 14.41 24.68
CA THR A 400 -14.24 15.58 25.55
C THR A 400 -15.07 16.62 24.79
N ALA A 401 -16.14 17.11 25.42
CA ALA A 401 -17.01 18.14 24.84
C ALA A 401 -16.29 19.49 24.76
N VAL A 402 -16.71 20.34 23.80
CA VAL A 402 -16.21 21.71 23.69
C VAL A 402 -16.63 22.52 24.94
N GLY A 403 -15.67 23.18 25.56
CA GLY A 403 -15.80 23.90 26.80
C GLY A 403 -15.41 23.12 28.06
N ASP A 404 -15.38 21.79 27.95
CA ASP A 404 -15.07 20.88 29.06
C ASP A 404 -13.58 20.48 29.08
N TYR A 405 -13.19 19.87 30.19
CA TYR A 405 -11.89 19.22 30.36
C TYR A 405 -12.04 17.73 30.71
N SER A 406 -11.05 16.94 30.32
CA SER A 406 -11.06 15.49 30.55
C SER A 406 -10.82 15.13 32.02
N ALA A 407 -11.20 13.91 32.41
CA ALA A 407 -10.58 13.28 33.56
C ALA A 407 -9.08 13.05 33.31
N PRO A 408 -8.26 12.88 34.38
CA PRO A 408 -6.87 12.49 34.24
C PRO A 408 -6.69 11.19 33.45
N PHE A 409 -5.73 11.16 32.51
CA PHE A 409 -5.40 9.97 31.73
C PHE A 409 -3.90 9.87 31.49
N LYS A 410 -3.43 8.66 31.21
CA LYS A 410 -2.01 8.37 31.09
C LYS A 410 -1.58 8.15 29.64
N THR A 411 -0.40 8.65 29.31
CA THR A 411 0.32 8.35 28.06
C THR A 411 1.75 7.91 28.38
N GLN A 412 2.54 7.64 27.36
CA GLN A 412 3.98 7.36 27.53
C GLN A 412 4.79 8.56 28.08
N PHE A 413 4.25 9.77 28.02
CA PHE A 413 4.91 11.00 28.52
C PHE A 413 4.58 11.30 29.99
N GLY A 414 3.55 10.67 30.55
CA GLY A 414 3.08 10.91 31.91
C GLY A 414 1.55 11.03 31.95
N TRP A 415 1.06 11.73 32.97
CA TRP A 415 -0.36 11.97 33.24
C TRP A 415 -0.82 13.30 32.65
N HIS A 416 -2.01 13.33 32.07
CA HIS A 416 -2.57 14.49 31.39
C HIS A 416 -3.98 14.82 31.87
N ILE A 417 -4.32 16.08 31.79
CA ILE A 417 -5.70 16.62 31.69
C ILE A 417 -5.70 17.47 30.43
N LEU A 418 -6.71 17.34 29.58
CA LEU A 418 -6.91 18.23 28.46
C LEU A 418 -8.20 19.01 28.57
N LYS A 419 -8.26 20.17 27.94
CA LYS A 419 -9.46 21.01 27.79
C LYS A 419 -9.68 21.28 26.32
N ILE A 420 -10.92 21.14 25.84
CA ILE A 420 -11.30 21.47 24.46
C ILE A 420 -11.93 22.86 24.45
N GLU A 421 -11.29 23.82 23.80
CA GLU A 421 -11.78 25.18 23.67
C GLU A 421 -12.64 25.39 22.42
N GLY A 422 -12.46 24.54 21.39
CA GLY A 422 -13.21 24.64 20.15
C GLY A 422 -13.05 23.41 19.26
N LYS A 423 -13.93 23.30 18.28
CA LYS A 423 -13.86 22.31 17.22
C LYS A 423 -14.14 22.97 15.88
N ARG A 424 -13.37 22.64 14.85
CA ARG A 424 -13.60 23.14 13.48
C ARG A 424 -13.35 22.05 12.46
N GLN A 425 -13.84 22.28 11.25
CA GLN A 425 -13.41 21.55 10.07
C GLN A 425 -12.40 22.43 9.32
N GLN A 426 -11.19 21.94 9.17
CA GLN A 426 -10.13 22.62 8.41
C GLN A 426 -10.11 22.07 7.00
N ASP A 427 -10.25 22.94 6.00
CA ASP A 427 -10.04 22.57 4.61
C ASP A 427 -8.53 22.44 4.33
N VAL A 428 -8.10 21.23 4.03
CA VAL A 428 -6.72 20.89 3.66
C VAL A 428 -6.63 20.40 2.21
N SER A 429 -7.65 20.65 1.43
CA SER A 429 -7.78 20.13 0.06
C SER A 429 -6.61 20.51 -0.82
N ASP A 430 -6.14 21.76 -0.75
CA ASP A 430 -5.01 22.22 -1.55
C ASP A 430 -3.72 21.51 -1.14
N GLN A 431 -3.45 21.43 0.15
CA GLN A 431 -2.28 20.74 0.67
C GLN A 431 -2.29 19.24 0.32
N TYR A 432 -3.46 18.60 0.43
CA TYR A 432 -3.64 17.22 0.04
C TYR A 432 -3.35 17.02 -1.46
N ARG A 433 -3.93 17.84 -2.34
CA ARG A 433 -3.68 17.79 -3.79
C ARG A 433 -2.19 17.99 -4.12
N ARG A 434 -1.53 18.96 -3.47
CA ARG A 434 -0.09 19.22 -3.65
C ARG A 434 0.76 18.02 -3.19
N ASN A 435 0.42 17.41 -2.07
CA ASN A 435 1.10 16.21 -1.58
C ASN A 435 0.91 15.02 -2.54
N MET A 436 -0.31 14.80 -3.04
CA MET A 436 -0.58 13.76 -4.05
C MET A 436 0.19 14.01 -5.35
N ALA A 437 0.24 15.26 -5.81
CA ALA A 437 1.02 15.67 -6.98
C ALA A 437 2.52 15.41 -6.77
N ARG A 438 3.05 15.79 -5.61
CA ARG A 438 4.46 15.54 -5.25
C ARG A 438 4.77 14.05 -5.23
N GLN A 439 3.87 13.24 -4.66
CA GLN A 439 4.03 11.79 -4.65
C GLN A 439 3.99 11.19 -6.06
N ALA A 440 3.06 11.59 -6.91
CA ALA A 440 2.96 11.15 -8.30
C ALA A 440 4.22 11.51 -9.12
N LEU A 441 4.70 12.75 -8.96
CA LEU A 441 5.94 13.21 -9.58
C LEU A 441 7.14 12.42 -9.07
N TYR A 442 7.22 12.16 -7.77
CA TYR A 442 8.29 11.35 -7.19
C TYR A 442 8.28 9.93 -7.77
N GLN A 443 7.12 9.25 -7.81
CA GLN A 443 7.00 7.91 -8.40
C GLN A 443 7.43 7.87 -9.87
N ARG A 444 7.20 8.95 -10.62
CA ARG A 444 7.61 9.06 -12.03
C ARG A 444 9.12 9.30 -12.18
N LEU A 445 9.74 10.09 -11.30
CA LEU A 445 11.15 10.49 -11.40
C LEU A 445 12.11 9.52 -10.69
N ALA A 446 11.65 8.86 -9.63
CA ALA A 446 12.48 7.99 -8.79
C ALA A 446 13.11 6.81 -9.56
N PRO A 447 12.44 6.12 -10.50
CA PRO A 447 13.05 5.04 -11.26
C PRO A 447 14.27 5.50 -12.07
N GLN A 448 14.17 6.63 -12.78
CA GLN A 448 15.28 7.19 -13.55
C GLN A 448 16.42 7.63 -12.63
N ALA A 449 16.11 8.32 -11.54
CA ALA A 449 17.11 8.74 -10.56
C ALA A 449 17.84 7.55 -9.91
N LYS A 450 17.13 6.43 -9.73
CA LYS A 450 17.74 5.17 -9.26
C LYS A 450 18.69 4.60 -10.30
N GLU A 451 18.26 4.52 -11.55
CA GLU A 451 19.09 3.98 -12.63
C GLU A 451 20.35 4.81 -12.84
N ASP A 452 20.22 6.12 -12.92
CA ASP A 452 21.37 7.05 -13.04
C ASP A 452 22.35 6.87 -11.89
N TRP A 453 21.84 6.77 -10.67
CA TRP A 453 22.69 6.51 -9.50
C TRP A 453 23.41 5.16 -9.54
N LEU A 454 22.73 4.08 -9.96
CA LEU A 454 23.34 2.76 -10.09
C LEU A 454 24.41 2.73 -11.19
N GLN A 455 24.21 3.46 -12.28
CA GLN A 455 25.20 3.63 -13.35
C GLN A 455 26.42 4.41 -12.85
N GLU A 456 26.24 5.52 -12.12
CA GLU A 456 27.32 6.26 -11.48
C GLU A 456 28.11 5.38 -10.50
N LEU A 457 27.39 4.62 -9.65
CA LEU A 457 28.00 3.71 -8.68
C LEU A 457 28.86 2.66 -9.37
N ARG A 458 28.40 2.12 -10.50
CA ARG A 458 29.12 1.15 -11.32
C ARG A 458 30.33 1.78 -12.03
N ALA A 459 30.16 2.96 -12.60
CA ALA A 459 31.22 3.67 -13.32
C ALA A 459 32.39 4.07 -12.42
N GLY A 460 32.12 4.34 -11.14
CA GLY A 460 33.14 4.69 -10.13
C GLY A 460 33.79 3.48 -9.47
N ALA A 461 33.51 2.26 -9.86
CA ALA A 461 33.98 1.05 -9.21
C ALA A 461 35.00 0.27 -10.10
N TYR A 462 35.92 -0.43 -9.44
CA TYR A 462 36.73 -1.44 -10.12
C TYR A 462 35.93 -2.75 -10.22
N ILE A 463 35.69 -3.20 -11.45
CA ILE A 463 34.96 -4.44 -11.71
C ILE A 463 35.77 -5.26 -12.73
N GLN A 464 36.09 -6.50 -12.34
CA GLN A 464 36.76 -7.47 -13.20
C GLN A 464 36.00 -8.79 -13.20
N VAL A 465 35.45 -9.18 -14.33
CA VAL A 465 34.81 -10.49 -14.52
C VAL A 465 35.87 -11.47 -14.98
N LEU A 466 35.99 -12.62 -14.29
CA LEU A 466 37.08 -13.58 -14.45
C LEU A 466 36.67 -14.88 -15.16
N GLY A 467 35.36 -15.12 -15.37
CA GLY A 467 34.86 -16.40 -15.90
C GLY A 467 33.89 -16.28 -17.04
#